data_da9f1bf9bb6c8dbdd6b76e53b622651b
#
_entry.id   da9f1bf9bb6c8dbdd6b76e53b622651b
#
_cell.length_a   1.000
_cell.length_b   1.000
_cell.length_c   1.000
_cell.angle_alpha   90.00
_cell.angle_beta   90.00
_cell.angle_gamma   90.00
#
_symmetry.space_group_name_H-M   'P 1'
#
loop_
_entity.id
_entity.type
_entity.pdbx_description
1 polymer ?
#
loop_
_entity_poly.entity_id
_entity_poly.type
_entity_poly.pdbx_seq_one_letter_code
_entity_poly.pdbx_strand_id
1 'polypeptide(L)'
;MQRNTILHKTLARALSMKRPHNSEGTRRLTDWLALNAPAHAKMHRDEVGNLHIDARQSEANRTLFVAHVDTVHRDEGPNKISKTTTHWRADGAPLGADDGAGCAMLMHLLHAGVPAYYLFTQGEECGGIGAKYVSDDTAFLLQFDRAIAFDRRGIDSVITHQGYGRTASDAFAEALSEALNADDTLWYLPDDTGVYTDTAEFIDVIPECTNISVGYYNEHSDQESLDIVHFTALAERVARIDWDSLPTLRDPSVKENKWDAYDDWYLGGGREATSVTSFARGHWLVDDRSEEHTSELQSQSTISYAVFCLKKK
;
A
#
# COMPACT_ATOMS: atom_id res chain seq x y z
N MET A 1 -29.84 -8.01 2.52
CA MET A 1 -28.45 -7.55 2.67
C MET A 1 -27.55 -8.51 1.92
N GLN A 2 -27.39 -8.32 0.61
CA GLN A 2 -26.46 -9.11 -0.22
C GLN A 2 -25.05 -8.59 0.07
N ARG A 3 -24.43 -9.17 1.06
CA ARG A 3 -23.01 -8.92 1.30
C ARG A 3 -22.19 -9.65 0.28
N ASN A 4 -21.60 -8.85 -0.61
CA ASN A 4 -20.86 -9.31 -1.55
C ASN A 4 -19.68 -9.91 -1.51
N THR A 5 -19.70 -10.44 -2.09
CA THR A 5 -19.32 -11.63 -2.57
C THR A 5 -17.87 -11.64 -3.01
N ILE A 6 -17.34 -10.77 -3.85
CA ILE A 6 -15.95 -10.90 -4.30
C ILE A 6 -14.97 -10.38 -3.23
N LEU A 7 -15.23 -9.23 -2.61
CA LEU A 7 -14.39 -8.68 -1.53
C LEU A 7 -14.14 -9.70 -0.42
N HIS A 8 -15.22 -10.19 0.22
CA HIS A 8 -15.11 -11.12 1.33
C HIS A 8 -14.67 -12.52 0.92
N LYS A 9 -14.96 -12.95 -0.32
CA LYS A 9 -14.49 -14.24 -0.84
C LYS A 9 -12.99 -14.19 -1.09
N THR A 10 -12.47 -13.11 -1.71
CA THR A 10 -11.04 -12.93 -1.92
C THR A 10 -10.31 -12.83 -0.59
N LEU A 11 -10.80 -11.99 0.33
CA LEU A 11 -10.22 -11.86 1.65
C LEU A 11 -10.18 -13.22 2.39
N ALA A 12 -11.31 -13.92 2.45
CA ALA A 12 -11.37 -15.22 3.11
C ALA A 12 -10.42 -16.24 2.44
N ARG A 13 -10.30 -16.21 1.12
CA ARG A 13 -9.39 -17.07 0.38
C ARG A 13 -7.94 -16.75 0.69
N ALA A 14 -7.55 -15.47 0.63
CA ALA A 14 -6.21 -15.02 0.96
C ALA A 14 -5.83 -15.40 2.39
N LEU A 15 -6.66 -15.06 3.38
CA LEU A 15 -6.36 -15.29 4.78
C LEU A 15 -6.38 -16.77 5.21
N SER A 16 -7.07 -17.66 4.45
CA SER A 16 -7.18 -19.08 4.80
C SER A 16 -5.94 -19.91 4.58
N MET A 17 -4.89 -19.33 4.02
CA MET A 17 -3.63 -20.03 3.72
C MET A 17 -2.43 -19.16 4.07
N LYS A 18 -1.37 -19.80 4.54
CA LYS A 18 -0.07 -19.20 4.73
C LYS A 18 0.60 -19.07 3.36
N ARG A 19 1.19 -17.91 3.09
CA ARG A 19 1.67 -17.55 1.75
C ARG A 19 3.11 -17.02 1.77
N PRO A 20 4.09 -17.73 2.35
CA PRO A 20 5.47 -17.27 2.22
C PRO A 20 5.86 -17.20 0.74
N HIS A 21 6.78 -16.33 0.39
CA HIS A 21 7.24 -16.16 -0.99
C HIS A 21 7.62 -17.50 -1.65
N ASN A 22 7.29 -17.67 -2.93
CA ASN A 22 7.49 -18.92 -3.71
C ASN A 22 6.77 -20.17 -3.19
N SER A 23 5.71 -19.99 -2.38
CA SER A 23 4.94 -21.10 -1.81
C SER A 23 3.81 -21.58 -2.71
N GLU A 24 3.29 -22.75 -2.40
CA GLU A 24 2.00 -23.21 -2.95
C GLU A 24 0.86 -22.24 -2.61
N GLY A 25 0.94 -21.58 -1.44
CA GLY A 25 -0.05 -20.58 -1.00
C GLY A 25 -0.10 -19.37 -1.92
N THR A 26 1.06 -18.77 -2.27
CA THR A 26 1.12 -17.64 -3.21
C THR A 26 0.60 -18.05 -4.59
N ARG A 27 1.03 -19.21 -5.10
CA ARG A 27 0.58 -19.73 -6.39
C ARG A 27 -0.94 -19.93 -6.43
N ARG A 28 -1.53 -20.56 -5.40
CA ARG A 28 -2.99 -20.79 -5.30
C ARG A 28 -3.80 -19.50 -5.19
N LEU A 29 -3.27 -18.48 -4.50
CA LEU A 29 -3.95 -17.18 -4.46
C LEU A 29 -3.89 -16.53 -5.83
N THR A 30 -2.73 -16.46 -6.47
CA THR A 30 -2.57 -15.88 -7.81
C THR A 30 -3.45 -16.57 -8.85
N ASP A 31 -3.54 -17.92 -8.82
CA ASP A 31 -4.45 -18.69 -9.69
C ASP A 31 -5.91 -18.32 -9.42
N TRP A 32 -6.27 -18.19 -8.16
CA TRP A 32 -7.65 -17.85 -7.78
C TRP A 32 -8.01 -16.42 -8.24
N LEU A 33 -7.09 -15.44 -8.09
CA LEU A 33 -7.28 -14.07 -8.57
C LEU A 33 -7.51 -14.05 -10.08
N ALA A 34 -6.65 -14.74 -10.83
CA ALA A 34 -6.77 -14.83 -12.29
C ALA A 34 -8.09 -15.50 -12.73
N LEU A 35 -8.48 -16.60 -12.09
CA LEU A 35 -9.71 -17.32 -12.41
C LEU A 35 -10.99 -16.55 -12.08
N ASN A 36 -10.93 -15.61 -11.14
CA ASN A 36 -12.06 -14.81 -10.71
C ASN A 36 -12.02 -13.38 -11.28
N ALA A 37 -11.05 -13.03 -12.09
CA ALA A 37 -11.07 -11.76 -12.81
C ALA A 37 -12.20 -11.71 -13.86
N PRO A 38 -12.79 -10.53 -14.11
CA PRO A 38 -13.82 -10.38 -15.14
C PRO A 38 -13.30 -10.78 -16.52
N ALA A 39 -14.11 -11.50 -17.30
CA ALA A 39 -13.72 -12.09 -18.58
C ALA A 39 -13.29 -11.08 -19.66
N HIS A 40 -13.65 -9.80 -19.50
CA HIS A 40 -13.26 -8.73 -20.42
C HIS A 40 -11.88 -8.13 -20.14
N ALA A 41 -11.33 -8.35 -18.94
CA ALA A 41 -10.01 -7.85 -18.57
C ALA A 41 -8.91 -8.69 -19.26
N LYS A 42 -7.89 -8.01 -19.78
CA LYS A 42 -6.72 -8.68 -20.34
C LYS A 42 -5.76 -9.02 -19.21
N MET A 43 -5.25 -10.24 -19.20
CA MET A 43 -4.33 -10.65 -18.14
C MET A 43 -3.16 -11.46 -18.66
N HIS A 44 -2.04 -11.34 -17.97
CA HIS A 44 -0.86 -12.20 -18.18
C HIS A 44 -0.08 -12.33 -16.86
N ARG A 45 0.87 -13.24 -16.85
CA ARG A 45 1.90 -13.34 -15.82
C ARG A 45 3.25 -13.02 -16.43
N ASP A 46 4.04 -12.26 -15.68
CA ASP A 46 5.43 -12.03 -16.07
C ASP A 46 6.36 -13.17 -15.62
N GLU A 47 7.65 -13.01 -15.88
CA GLU A 47 8.66 -14.06 -15.63
C GLU A 47 8.90 -14.34 -14.15
N VAL A 48 8.62 -13.36 -13.26
CA VAL A 48 8.74 -13.52 -11.81
C VAL A 48 7.43 -13.93 -11.15
N GLY A 49 6.35 -14.07 -11.96
CA GLY A 49 5.06 -14.58 -11.51
C GLY A 49 4.07 -13.51 -11.05
N ASN A 50 4.37 -12.21 -11.22
CA ASN A 50 3.37 -11.18 -11.00
C ASN A 50 2.16 -11.39 -11.91
N LEU A 51 0.97 -11.13 -11.39
CA LEU A 51 -0.26 -11.17 -12.18
C LEU A 51 -0.64 -9.75 -12.59
N HIS A 52 -0.67 -9.53 -13.90
CA HIS A 52 -1.09 -8.30 -14.52
C HIS A 52 -2.53 -8.42 -15.04
N ILE A 53 -3.40 -7.46 -14.70
CA ILE A 53 -4.78 -7.41 -15.18
C ILE A 53 -5.07 -6.00 -15.71
N ASP A 54 -5.20 -5.86 -17.01
CA ASP A 54 -5.56 -4.59 -17.65
C ASP A 54 -7.08 -4.51 -17.86
N ALA A 55 -7.75 -3.68 -17.08
CA ALA A 55 -9.17 -3.38 -17.19
C ALA A 55 -9.44 -1.93 -17.59
N ARG A 56 -8.43 -1.23 -18.10
CA ARG A 56 -8.56 0.13 -18.61
C ARG A 56 -9.52 0.15 -19.81
N GLN A 57 -10.31 1.19 -19.89
CA GLN A 57 -11.27 1.40 -20.99
C GLN A 57 -10.73 2.34 -22.07
N SER A 58 -9.71 3.14 -21.71
CA SER A 58 -9.03 4.06 -22.61
C SER A 58 -7.61 4.38 -22.10
N GLU A 59 -6.82 5.06 -22.90
CA GLU A 59 -5.49 5.57 -22.50
C GLU A 59 -5.56 6.68 -21.45
N ALA A 60 -6.74 7.26 -21.21
CA ALA A 60 -6.96 8.25 -20.16
C ALA A 60 -7.02 7.59 -18.75
N ASN A 61 -7.22 6.28 -18.67
CA ASN A 61 -7.20 5.58 -17.40
C ASN A 61 -5.73 5.29 -17.01
N ARG A 62 -5.17 6.17 -16.20
CA ARG A 62 -3.74 6.20 -15.86
C ARG A 62 -3.46 5.83 -14.41
N THR A 63 -4.33 5.03 -13.82
CA THR A 63 -4.18 4.53 -12.45
C THR A 63 -3.69 3.09 -12.45
N LEU A 64 -2.63 2.81 -11.69
CA LEU A 64 -2.10 1.48 -11.36
C LEU A 64 -2.42 1.15 -9.92
N PHE A 65 -3.19 0.09 -9.68
CA PHE A 65 -3.39 -0.48 -8.35
C PHE A 65 -2.44 -1.64 -8.11
N VAL A 66 -1.82 -1.68 -6.93
CA VAL A 66 -0.79 -2.66 -6.59
C VAL A 66 -1.13 -3.34 -5.27
N ALA A 67 -0.94 -4.65 -5.19
CA ALA A 67 -1.02 -5.44 -3.97
C ALA A 67 -0.09 -6.64 -4.07
N HIS A 68 0.53 -7.06 -2.96
CA HIS A 68 1.37 -8.25 -2.99
C HIS A 68 0.65 -9.51 -2.50
N VAL A 69 1.04 -10.66 -3.03
CA VAL A 69 0.36 -11.93 -2.73
C VAL A 69 1.04 -12.75 -1.65
N ASP A 70 2.31 -12.50 -1.39
CA ASP A 70 3.07 -13.18 -0.35
C ASP A 70 2.80 -12.62 1.06
N THR A 71 3.39 -13.20 2.06
CA THR A 71 3.25 -12.82 3.47
C THR A 71 4.47 -13.28 4.25
N VAL A 72 4.70 -12.74 5.44
CA VAL A 72 5.80 -13.11 6.37
C VAL A 72 5.69 -14.51 6.98
N HIS A 73 4.71 -15.32 6.64
CA HIS A 73 4.62 -16.69 7.16
C HIS A 73 5.91 -17.47 6.92
N ARG A 74 6.32 -18.28 7.90
CA ARG A 74 7.56 -19.06 7.83
C ARG A 74 7.37 -20.44 7.25
N ASP A 75 6.13 -20.94 7.20
CA ASP A 75 5.72 -22.24 6.75
C ASP A 75 4.48 -22.14 5.86
N GLU A 76 4.22 -23.14 5.08
CA GLU A 76 3.04 -23.26 4.22
C GLU A 76 1.90 -24.00 4.94
N GLY A 77 0.73 -23.93 4.36
CA GLY A 77 -0.43 -24.68 4.80
C GLY A 77 -1.64 -23.83 5.12
N PRO A 78 -2.66 -24.41 5.74
CA PRO A 78 -3.86 -23.67 6.11
C PRO A 78 -3.57 -22.69 7.24
N ASN A 79 -4.21 -21.53 7.17
CA ASN A 79 -4.22 -20.54 8.24
C ASN A 79 -5.60 -20.55 8.91
N LYS A 80 -5.64 -20.76 10.22
CA LYS A 80 -6.89 -20.90 10.95
C LYS A 80 -7.37 -19.53 11.42
N ILE A 81 -8.48 -19.06 10.82
CA ILE A 81 -9.00 -17.72 11.04
C ILE A 81 -10.12 -17.73 12.08
N SER A 82 -9.98 -16.89 13.09
CA SER A 82 -11.02 -16.53 14.06
C SER A 82 -11.69 -15.23 13.61
N LYS A 83 -13.03 -15.24 13.55
CA LYS A 83 -13.84 -14.13 13.03
C LYS A 83 -14.83 -13.64 14.06
N THR A 84 -14.75 -12.37 14.39
CA THR A 84 -15.83 -11.65 15.09
C THR A 84 -16.60 -10.78 14.11
N THR A 85 -17.59 -10.04 14.60
CA THR A 85 -18.33 -9.07 13.78
C THR A 85 -17.52 -7.83 13.43
N THR A 86 -16.44 -7.56 14.14
CA THR A 86 -15.61 -6.36 13.99
C THR A 86 -14.18 -6.66 13.58
N HIS A 87 -13.60 -7.78 14.01
CA HIS A 87 -12.19 -8.10 13.75
C HIS A 87 -11.99 -9.55 13.35
N TRP A 88 -11.08 -9.78 12.40
CA TRP A 88 -10.58 -11.10 12.07
C TRP A 88 -9.12 -11.24 12.55
N ARG A 89 -8.75 -12.45 12.98
CA ARG A 89 -7.41 -12.80 13.46
C ARG A 89 -7.07 -14.23 13.06
N ALA A 90 -5.80 -14.59 13.12
CA ALA A 90 -5.38 -15.99 13.01
C ALA A 90 -4.99 -16.57 14.36
N ASP A 91 -5.12 -17.89 14.52
CA ASP A 91 -4.73 -18.60 15.74
C ASP A 91 -3.24 -18.94 15.70
N GLY A 92 -2.41 -18.20 16.45
CA GLY A 92 -1.00 -18.50 16.66
C GLY A 92 -0.09 -18.29 15.42
N ALA A 93 -0.50 -17.47 14.48
CA ALA A 93 0.25 -17.10 13.29
C ALA A 93 -0.16 -15.69 12.84
N PRO A 94 0.61 -15.02 11.99
CA PRO A 94 0.12 -13.82 11.29
C PRO A 94 -1.18 -14.10 10.55
N LEU A 95 -2.05 -13.08 10.49
CA LEU A 95 -3.32 -13.20 9.76
C LEU A 95 -3.08 -13.26 8.24
N GLY A 96 -2.09 -12.51 7.77
CA GLY A 96 -1.80 -12.29 6.35
C GLY A 96 -2.79 -11.31 5.71
N ALA A 97 -3.31 -10.36 6.50
CA ALA A 97 -4.05 -9.22 5.99
C ALA A 97 -3.14 -8.25 5.25
N ASP A 98 -1.90 -8.21 5.65
CA ASP A 98 -0.75 -7.73 4.92
C ASP A 98 -0.26 -8.82 3.93
N ASP A 99 -0.49 -8.76 2.61
CA ASP A 99 -1.39 -7.84 1.92
C ASP A 99 -2.58 -8.59 1.28
N GLY A 100 -3.14 -9.54 2.02
CA GLY A 100 -4.40 -10.21 1.61
C GLY A 100 -5.58 -9.24 1.58
N ALA A 101 -5.52 -8.14 2.33
CA ALA A 101 -6.53 -7.09 2.32
C ALA A 101 -6.46 -6.27 1.02
N GLY A 102 -5.27 -5.82 0.61
CA GLY A 102 -5.07 -5.16 -0.67
C GLY A 102 -5.47 -6.05 -1.85
N CYS A 103 -5.07 -7.32 -1.84
CA CYS A 103 -5.54 -8.28 -2.86
C CYS A 103 -7.07 -8.31 -2.97
N ALA A 104 -7.78 -8.30 -1.84
CA ALA A 104 -9.24 -8.30 -1.83
C ALA A 104 -9.81 -6.95 -2.28
N MET A 105 -9.16 -5.84 -1.93
CA MET A 105 -9.53 -4.50 -2.35
C MET A 105 -9.42 -4.34 -3.87
N LEU A 106 -8.30 -4.75 -4.45
CA LEU A 106 -8.08 -4.71 -5.89
C LEU A 106 -9.14 -5.53 -6.66
N MET A 107 -9.44 -6.74 -6.20
CA MET A 107 -10.50 -7.56 -6.81
C MET A 107 -11.87 -6.92 -6.67
N HIS A 108 -12.13 -6.21 -5.58
CA HIS A 108 -13.38 -5.48 -5.41
C HIS A 108 -13.50 -4.33 -6.41
N LEU A 109 -12.46 -3.50 -6.57
CA LEU A 109 -12.41 -2.40 -7.53
C LEU A 109 -12.58 -2.91 -8.97
N LEU A 110 -11.88 -3.98 -9.32
CA LEU A 110 -11.97 -4.62 -10.63
C LEU A 110 -13.40 -5.09 -10.95
N HIS A 111 -14.10 -5.70 -9.99
CA HIS A 111 -15.49 -6.13 -10.15
C HIS A 111 -16.52 -5.00 -10.04
N ALA A 112 -16.16 -3.90 -9.40
CA ALA A 112 -16.97 -2.68 -9.42
C ALA A 112 -16.88 -1.95 -10.77
N GLY A 113 -15.95 -2.37 -11.65
CA GLY A 113 -15.77 -1.79 -12.98
C GLY A 113 -14.93 -0.52 -12.98
N VAL A 114 -14.09 -0.32 -11.96
CA VAL A 114 -13.15 0.80 -11.92
C VAL A 114 -12.11 0.60 -13.03
N PRO A 115 -12.03 1.52 -14.01
CA PRO A 115 -11.14 1.35 -15.16
C PRO A 115 -9.70 1.69 -14.77
N ALA A 116 -8.87 0.68 -14.58
CA ALA A 116 -7.48 0.82 -14.15
C ALA A 116 -6.65 -0.38 -14.58
N TYR A 117 -5.36 -0.32 -14.30
CA TYR A 117 -4.46 -1.47 -14.35
C TYR A 117 -4.28 -2.02 -12.93
N TYR A 118 -4.30 -3.34 -12.79
CA TYR A 118 -4.18 -4.05 -11.51
C TYR A 118 -2.97 -4.96 -11.55
N LEU A 119 -2.06 -4.79 -10.60
CA LEU A 119 -0.83 -5.54 -10.47
C LEU A 119 -0.80 -6.28 -9.13
N PHE A 120 -0.69 -7.60 -9.19
CA PHE A 120 -0.48 -8.43 -8.01
C PHE A 120 0.95 -8.94 -8.02
N THR A 121 1.76 -8.42 -7.13
CA THR A 121 3.21 -8.65 -7.09
C THR A 121 3.58 -9.87 -6.27
N GLN A 122 4.82 -10.32 -6.45
CA GLN A 122 5.43 -11.46 -5.73
C GLN A 122 6.64 -10.97 -4.94
N GLY A 123 6.77 -11.41 -3.67
CA GLY A 123 7.99 -11.22 -2.91
C GLY A 123 8.23 -9.80 -2.41
N GLU A 124 7.19 -9.07 -2.04
CA GLU A 124 7.31 -7.80 -1.33
C GLU A 124 8.05 -8.01 -0.02
N GLU A 125 7.62 -8.99 0.78
CA GLU A 125 8.19 -9.41 2.07
C GLU A 125 9.61 -9.98 1.99
N CYS A 126 10.09 -10.18 0.79
CA CYS A 126 11.47 -10.62 0.48
C CYS A 126 12.28 -9.53 -0.23
N GLY A 127 11.87 -8.27 -0.07
CA GLY A 127 12.56 -7.10 -0.61
C GLY A 127 12.06 -6.65 -1.97
N GLY A 128 10.75 -6.73 -2.24
CA GLY A 128 10.12 -6.12 -3.41
C GLY A 128 10.49 -6.78 -4.74
N ILE A 129 10.65 -8.10 -4.78
CA ILE A 129 11.15 -8.83 -5.97
C ILE A 129 10.30 -8.54 -7.20
N GLY A 130 8.98 -8.63 -7.06
CA GLY A 130 8.03 -8.41 -8.14
C GLY A 130 7.97 -6.96 -8.59
N ALA A 131 7.92 -6.03 -7.65
CA ALA A 131 7.90 -4.60 -7.95
C ALA A 131 9.19 -4.13 -8.62
N LYS A 132 10.35 -4.59 -8.15
CA LYS A 132 11.66 -4.30 -8.77
C LYS A 132 11.74 -4.82 -10.21
N TYR A 133 11.22 -6.02 -10.47
CA TYR A 133 11.15 -6.52 -11.84
C TYR A 133 10.31 -5.61 -12.75
N VAL A 134 9.17 -5.13 -12.25
CA VAL A 134 8.31 -4.20 -13.00
C VAL A 134 8.95 -2.82 -13.16
N SER A 135 9.72 -2.36 -12.15
CA SER A 135 10.39 -1.05 -12.19
C SER A 135 11.45 -0.93 -13.30
N ASP A 136 11.99 -2.05 -13.78
CA ASP A 136 12.91 -2.08 -14.91
C ASP A 136 12.21 -1.77 -16.26
N ASP A 137 10.89 -1.93 -16.35
CA ASP A 137 10.11 -1.57 -17.55
C ASP A 137 9.57 -0.13 -17.44
N THR A 138 10.46 0.84 -17.67
CA THR A 138 10.10 2.26 -17.69
C THR A 138 8.99 2.57 -18.72
N ALA A 139 8.96 1.87 -19.87
CA ALA A 139 7.94 2.11 -20.90
C ALA A 139 6.54 1.68 -20.41
N PHE A 140 6.45 0.64 -19.61
CA PHE A 140 5.23 0.24 -18.95
C PHE A 140 4.81 1.28 -17.89
N LEU A 141 5.71 1.72 -17.02
CA LEU A 141 5.40 2.65 -15.94
C LEU A 141 4.99 4.05 -16.44
N LEU A 142 5.53 4.52 -17.56
CA LEU A 142 5.15 5.79 -18.19
C LEU A 142 3.67 5.85 -18.65
N GLN A 143 2.96 4.73 -18.65
CA GLN A 143 1.53 4.70 -18.92
C GLN A 143 0.68 5.19 -17.76
N PHE A 144 1.25 5.42 -16.57
CA PHE A 144 0.52 5.74 -15.35
C PHE A 144 0.93 7.11 -14.78
N ASP A 145 -0.04 7.80 -14.21
CA ASP A 145 0.16 9.04 -13.45
C ASP A 145 0.21 8.75 -11.96
N ARG A 146 -0.40 7.64 -11.53
CA ARG A 146 -0.47 7.23 -10.12
C ARG A 146 -0.40 5.74 -9.91
N ALA A 147 0.30 5.34 -8.83
CA ALA A 147 0.34 3.97 -8.31
C ALA A 147 -0.19 3.96 -6.87
N ILE A 148 -1.19 3.12 -6.61
CA ILE A 148 -1.94 3.07 -5.36
C ILE A 148 -1.84 1.67 -4.75
N ALA A 149 -1.32 1.56 -3.53
CA ALA A 149 -1.39 0.34 -2.72
C ALA A 149 -2.41 0.49 -1.57
N PHE A 150 -3.01 -0.61 -1.15
CA PHE A 150 -3.84 -0.72 0.05
C PHE A 150 -3.14 -1.63 1.07
N ASP A 151 -1.92 -1.24 1.42
CA ASP A 151 -0.95 -2.03 2.16
C ASP A 151 -0.35 -1.22 3.32
N ARG A 152 -1.18 -0.41 3.98
CA ARG A 152 -0.79 0.36 5.16
C ARG A 152 -1.65 -0.05 6.34
N ARG A 153 -1.00 -0.29 7.48
CA ARG A 153 -1.69 -0.49 8.77
C ARG A 153 -2.50 0.74 9.17
N GLY A 154 -3.46 0.53 10.09
CA GLY A 154 -4.31 1.62 10.59
C GLY A 154 -5.50 1.89 9.67
N ILE A 155 -6.12 3.04 9.86
CA ILE A 155 -7.42 3.38 9.26
C ILE A 155 -7.50 4.81 8.72
N ASP A 156 -6.39 5.56 8.69
CA ASP A 156 -6.43 7.01 8.59
C ASP A 156 -5.34 7.65 7.71
N SER A 157 -4.46 6.85 7.11
CA SER A 157 -3.30 7.41 6.41
C SER A 157 -3.42 7.30 4.89
N VAL A 158 -3.12 8.40 4.18
CA VAL A 158 -2.73 8.48 2.78
C VAL A 158 -1.26 8.87 2.74
N ILE A 159 -0.39 7.93 2.38
CA ILE A 159 1.05 8.09 2.49
C ILE A 159 1.58 9.04 1.42
N THR A 160 2.37 10.04 1.85
CA THR A 160 3.05 11.02 0.98
C THR A 160 4.55 10.77 0.84
N HIS A 161 5.14 10.03 1.78
CA HIS A 161 6.58 9.70 1.78
C HIS A 161 6.77 8.22 2.05
N GLN A 162 7.73 7.60 1.36
CA GLN A 162 8.15 6.23 1.61
C GLN A 162 9.68 6.17 1.70
N GLY A 163 10.20 5.34 2.61
CA GLY A 163 11.60 5.40 2.94
C GLY A 163 11.94 6.79 3.48
N TYR A 164 12.78 7.52 2.79
CA TYR A 164 13.22 8.87 3.21
C TYR A 164 12.85 9.95 2.18
N GLY A 165 12.01 9.64 1.21
CA GLY A 165 11.69 10.55 0.12
C GLY A 165 10.19 10.74 -0.11
N ARG A 166 9.84 11.86 -0.73
CA ARG A 166 8.49 12.18 -1.16
C ARG A 166 8.08 11.26 -2.32
N THR A 167 6.93 10.63 -2.22
CA THR A 167 6.38 9.71 -3.22
C THR A 167 5.07 10.18 -3.82
N ALA A 168 4.37 11.08 -3.13
CA ALA A 168 3.15 11.72 -3.61
C ALA A 168 3.12 13.21 -3.24
N SER A 169 2.48 14.03 -4.07
CA SER A 169 2.30 15.46 -3.77
C SER A 169 1.26 15.68 -2.67
N ASP A 170 1.38 16.79 -1.94
CA ASP A 170 0.39 17.16 -0.92
C ASP A 170 -1.00 17.33 -1.55
N ALA A 171 -1.08 17.98 -2.70
CA ALA A 171 -2.35 18.19 -3.40
C ALA A 171 -3.04 16.87 -3.80
N PHE A 172 -2.26 15.86 -4.24
CA PHE A 172 -2.81 14.53 -4.51
C PHE A 172 -3.33 13.87 -3.24
N ALA A 173 -2.54 13.89 -2.17
CA ALA A 173 -2.90 13.24 -0.90
C ALA A 173 -4.10 13.92 -0.22
N GLU A 174 -4.18 15.26 -0.27
CA GLU A 174 -5.33 16.02 0.22
C GLU A 174 -6.59 15.68 -0.59
N ALA A 175 -6.54 15.74 -1.93
CA ALA A 175 -7.68 15.43 -2.78
C ALA A 175 -8.16 13.98 -2.60
N LEU A 176 -7.24 13.03 -2.46
CA LEU A 176 -7.58 11.63 -2.19
C LEU A 176 -8.19 11.48 -0.79
N SER A 177 -7.65 12.14 0.23
CA SER A 177 -8.22 12.15 1.58
C SER A 177 -9.63 12.73 1.60
N GLU A 178 -9.88 13.83 0.88
CA GLU A 178 -11.23 14.40 0.72
C GLU A 178 -12.19 13.41 0.05
N ALA A 179 -11.74 12.74 -1.02
CA ALA A 179 -12.56 11.74 -1.72
C ALA A 179 -12.87 10.53 -0.84
N LEU A 180 -11.93 10.08 0.00
CA LEU A 180 -12.12 9.02 0.97
C LEU A 180 -13.12 9.42 2.08
N ASN A 181 -13.07 10.67 2.53
CA ASN A 181 -13.89 11.20 3.63
C ASN A 181 -15.27 11.74 3.20
N ALA A 182 -15.63 11.64 1.94
CA ALA A 182 -16.76 12.38 1.35
C ALA A 182 -18.16 12.15 1.97
N ASP A 183 -18.33 11.16 2.85
CA ASP A 183 -19.60 10.90 3.57
C ASP A 183 -19.46 10.82 5.10
N ASP A 184 -18.35 11.32 5.63
CA ASP A 184 -18.03 11.34 7.05
C ASP A 184 -18.00 9.96 7.75
N THR A 185 -17.91 8.88 6.97
CA THR A 185 -17.80 7.51 7.52
C THR A 185 -16.36 7.08 7.74
N LEU A 186 -15.42 7.71 7.05
CA LEU A 186 -13.99 7.48 7.11
C LEU A 186 -13.27 8.78 7.45
N TRP A 187 -12.03 8.66 7.95
CA TRP A 187 -11.24 9.81 8.38
C TRP A 187 -9.78 9.65 7.97
N TYR A 188 -9.47 9.96 6.72
CA TYR A 188 -8.13 9.87 6.16
C TYR A 188 -7.45 11.23 6.12
N LEU A 189 -6.15 11.25 6.33
CA LEU A 189 -5.30 12.43 6.23
C LEU A 189 -3.99 12.07 5.50
N PRO A 190 -3.34 13.04 4.83
CA PRO A 190 -1.98 12.90 4.37
C PRO A 190 -1.03 12.54 5.53
N ASP A 191 -0.13 11.56 5.30
CA ASP A 191 0.78 11.02 6.31
C ASP A 191 2.18 10.83 5.72
N ASP A 192 3.20 11.41 6.35
CA ASP A 192 4.59 11.34 5.90
C ASP A 192 5.40 10.22 6.58
N THR A 193 4.74 9.34 7.35
CA THR A 193 5.39 8.28 8.12
C THR A 193 5.47 6.94 7.40
N GLY A 194 5.31 6.91 6.08
CA GLY A 194 5.43 5.68 5.30
C GLY A 194 6.84 5.11 5.33
N VAL A 195 6.93 3.77 5.33
CA VAL A 195 8.21 3.07 5.34
C VAL A 195 8.53 2.54 3.93
N TYR A 196 7.83 1.50 3.51
CA TYR A 196 8.00 0.85 2.21
C TYR A 196 6.70 0.13 1.82
N THR A 197 6.43 0.05 0.55
CA THR A 197 5.59 -0.92 -0.15
C THR A 197 6.01 -0.92 -1.61
N ASP A 198 5.50 -1.82 -2.41
CA ASP A 198 5.85 -2.01 -3.83
C ASP A 198 5.77 -0.73 -4.67
N THR A 199 4.85 0.20 -4.36
CA THR A 199 4.76 1.49 -5.07
C THR A 199 5.98 2.38 -4.89
N ALA A 200 6.82 2.13 -3.88
CA ALA A 200 8.09 2.84 -3.69
C ALA A 200 9.10 2.56 -4.81
N GLU A 201 9.00 1.41 -5.49
CA GLU A 201 9.88 1.06 -6.60
C GLU A 201 9.53 1.82 -7.90
N PHE A 202 8.39 2.50 -7.96
CA PHE A 202 7.91 3.19 -9.17
C PHE A 202 8.07 4.70 -9.13
N ILE A 203 8.54 5.26 -8.01
CA ILE A 203 8.58 6.70 -7.74
C ILE A 203 9.48 7.50 -8.69
N ASP A 204 10.44 6.86 -9.34
CA ASP A 204 11.34 7.51 -10.29
C ASP A 204 10.69 7.73 -11.67
N VAL A 205 9.50 7.15 -11.89
CA VAL A 205 8.78 7.22 -13.17
C VAL A 205 7.33 7.68 -12.97
N ILE A 206 6.60 7.12 -11.99
CA ILE A 206 5.20 7.47 -11.74
C ILE A 206 5.16 8.68 -10.79
N PRO A 207 4.45 9.77 -11.17
CA PRO A 207 4.38 10.98 -10.36
C PRO A 207 3.82 10.77 -8.95
N GLU A 208 2.67 10.09 -8.82
CA GLU A 208 1.99 9.95 -7.53
C GLU A 208 1.98 8.49 -7.10
N CYS A 209 2.81 8.15 -6.09
CA CYS A 209 2.88 6.80 -5.53
C CYS A 209 2.48 6.84 -4.06
N THR A 210 1.38 6.18 -3.70
CA THR A 210 0.85 6.21 -2.33
C THR A 210 0.51 4.83 -1.80
N ASN A 211 0.39 4.76 -0.48
CA ASN A 211 -0.12 3.62 0.26
C ASN A 211 -1.25 4.07 1.19
N ILE A 212 -2.37 3.37 1.21
CA ILE A 212 -3.59 3.72 1.94
C ILE A 212 -3.79 2.73 3.09
N SER A 213 -4.07 3.24 4.30
CA SER A 213 -4.43 2.40 5.45
C SER A 213 -5.68 1.59 5.15
N VAL A 214 -5.61 0.27 5.39
CA VAL A 214 -6.66 -0.67 4.97
C VAL A 214 -7.37 -1.37 6.13
N GLY A 215 -6.95 -1.08 7.37
CA GLY A 215 -7.63 -1.55 8.59
C GLY A 215 -6.95 -2.72 9.29
N TYR A 216 -5.75 -3.16 8.88
CA TYR A 216 -5.02 -4.14 9.68
C TYR A 216 -4.09 -3.47 10.71
N TYR A 217 -3.71 -4.23 11.72
CA TYR A 217 -2.86 -3.82 12.83
C TYR A 217 -1.94 -4.96 13.23
N ASN A 218 -0.78 -4.62 13.79
CA ASN A 218 0.22 -5.57 14.29
C ASN A 218 0.65 -6.59 13.23
N GLU A 219 0.79 -6.13 12.02
CA GLU A 219 1.32 -6.91 10.89
C GLU A 219 2.62 -7.62 11.29
N HIS A 220 2.97 -8.68 10.56
CA HIS A 220 4.17 -9.48 10.79
C HIS A 220 4.23 -10.22 12.14
N SER A 221 3.13 -10.28 12.89
CA SER A 221 3.07 -10.94 14.18
C SER A 221 1.83 -11.84 14.33
N ASP A 222 1.83 -12.71 15.35
CA ASP A 222 0.68 -13.54 15.71
C ASP A 222 -0.48 -12.73 16.34
N GLN A 223 -0.27 -11.42 16.55
CA GLN A 223 -1.28 -10.47 17.02
C GLN A 223 -1.94 -9.71 15.87
N GLU A 224 -1.57 -10.00 14.63
CA GLU A 224 -2.15 -9.34 13.46
C GLU A 224 -3.68 -9.49 13.45
N SER A 225 -4.34 -8.38 13.17
CA SER A 225 -5.80 -8.32 13.11
C SER A 225 -6.27 -7.38 12.01
N LEU A 226 -7.44 -7.64 11.46
CA LEU A 226 -8.11 -6.78 10.49
C LEU A 226 -9.44 -6.27 11.04
N ASP A 227 -9.64 -4.95 11.07
CA ASP A 227 -10.94 -4.31 11.29
C ASP A 227 -11.81 -4.49 10.05
N ILE A 228 -12.71 -5.47 10.10
CA ILE A 228 -13.56 -5.82 8.96
C ILE A 228 -14.66 -4.79 8.71
N VAL A 229 -14.99 -3.96 9.69
CA VAL A 229 -15.99 -2.89 9.56
C VAL A 229 -15.37 -1.75 8.75
N HIS A 230 -14.19 -1.28 9.17
CA HIS A 230 -13.44 -0.27 8.43
C HIS A 230 -13.10 -0.74 7.01
N PHE A 231 -12.53 -1.95 6.87
CA PHE A 231 -12.18 -2.55 5.58
C PHE A 231 -13.37 -2.56 4.60
N THR A 232 -14.56 -2.90 5.09
CA THR A 232 -15.77 -2.96 4.25
C THR A 232 -16.24 -1.55 3.86
N ALA A 233 -16.19 -0.59 4.79
CA ALA A 233 -16.55 0.80 4.52
C ALA A 233 -15.57 1.42 3.49
N LEU A 234 -14.28 1.19 3.66
CA LEU A 234 -13.25 1.63 2.72
C LEU A 234 -13.51 1.06 1.30
N ALA A 235 -13.80 -0.24 1.20
CA ALA A 235 -14.07 -0.88 -0.09
C ALA A 235 -15.27 -0.26 -0.82
N GLU A 236 -16.35 0.07 -0.10
CA GLU A 236 -17.51 0.76 -0.67
C GLU A 236 -17.18 2.17 -1.12
N ARG A 237 -16.26 2.84 -0.43
CA ARG A 237 -15.83 4.21 -0.74
C ARG A 237 -14.93 4.24 -1.97
N VAL A 238 -13.85 3.45 -2.01
CA VAL A 238 -12.85 3.48 -3.08
C VAL A 238 -13.43 3.08 -4.44
N ALA A 239 -14.49 2.29 -4.47
CA ALA A 239 -15.20 1.93 -5.70
C ALA A 239 -15.99 3.10 -6.34
N ARG A 240 -16.13 4.23 -5.64
CA ARG A 240 -16.86 5.42 -6.09
C ARG A 240 -15.97 6.61 -6.41
N ILE A 241 -14.67 6.50 -6.13
CA ILE A 241 -13.70 7.55 -6.42
C ILE A 241 -13.47 7.62 -7.93
N ASP A 242 -13.49 8.82 -8.47
CA ASP A 242 -12.97 9.11 -9.81
C ASP A 242 -11.44 9.26 -9.72
N TRP A 243 -10.74 8.14 -9.86
CA TRP A 243 -9.29 8.07 -9.68
C TRP A 243 -8.52 8.91 -10.70
N ASP A 244 -9.05 9.06 -11.91
CA ASP A 244 -8.36 9.78 -12.98
C ASP A 244 -8.53 11.31 -12.84
N SER A 245 -9.48 11.78 -12.02
CA SER A 245 -9.65 13.19 -11.69
C SER A 245 -8.70 13.74 -10.63
N LEU A 246 -7.99 12.85 -9.90
CA LEU A 246 -7.07 13.26 -8.85
C LEU A 246 -5.86 14.03 -9.43
N PRO A 247 -5.35 15.06 -8.72
CA PRO A 247 -4.17 15.82 -9.16
C PRO A 247 -2.96 14.95 -9.46
N THR A 248 -2.10 15.43 -10.37
CA THR A 248 -0.80 14.82 -10.68
C THR A 248 0.21 15.95 -10.74
N LEU A 249 0.92 16.22 -9.65
CA LEU A 249 1.76 17.40 -9.51
C LEU A 249 3.20 17.10 -9.12
N ARG A 250 3.51 15.93 -8.57
CA ARG A 250 4.91 15.57 -8.26
C ARG A 250 5.69 15.33 -9.56
N ASP A 251 6.91 15.88 -9.61
CA ASP A 251 7.86 15.58 -10.67
C ASP A 251 8.79 14.44 -10.21
N PRO A 252 8.74 13.26 -10.84
CA PRO A 252 9.59 12.13 -10.48
C PRO A 252 11.09 12.39 -10.59
N SER A 253 11.50 13.38 -11.41
CA SER A 253 12.92 13.75 -11.58
C SER A 253 13.48 14.54 -10.42
N VAL A 254 12.62 15.13 -9.57
CA VAL A 254 12.99 15.89 -8.39
C VAL A 254 13.00 14.99 -7.17
N LYS A 255 14.18 14.79 -6.60
CA LYS A 255 14.36 13.99 -5.37
C LYS A 255 14.22 14.91 -4.17
N GLU A 256 13.10 14.84 -3.47
CA GLU A 256 12.93 15.53 -2.19
C GLU A 256 13.27 14.57 -1.05
N ASN A 257 14.36 14.84 -0.33
CA ASN A 257 14.70 14.12 0.88
C ASN A 257 13.98 14.73 2.09
N LYS A 258 13.45 13.91 2.97
CA LYS A 258 12.81 14.35 4.22
C LYS A 258 13.74 15.23 5.08
N TRP A 259 15.06 15.11 4.90
CA TRP A 259 16.09 15.83 5.64
C TRP A 259 16.48 17.16 5.00
N ASP A 260 16.18 17.40 3.73
CA ASP A 260 16.55 18.65 3.05
C ASP A 260 15.84 19.87 3.66
N ALA A 261 14.61 19.69 4.17
CA ALA A 261 13.88 20.71 4.92
C ALA A 261 14.51 21.01 6.30
N TYR A 262 15.27 20.10 6.89
CA TYR A 262 15.98 20.28 8.16
C TYR A 262 17.29 21.03 7.96
N ASP A 263 18.01 20.77 6.88
CA ASP A 263 19.27 21.41 6.56
C ASP A 263 19.07 22.88 6.17
N ASP A 264 18.02 23.24 5.46
CA ASP A 264 17.64 24.62 5.14
C ASP A 264 17.33 25.46 6.41
N TRP A 265 16.75 24.82 7.43
CA TRP A 265 16.50 25.52 8.71
C TRP A 265 17.74 25.65 9.59
N TYR A 266 18.64 24.66 9.56
CA TYR A 266 19.86 24.65 10.42
C TYR A 266 21.04 25.45 9.83
N LEU A 267 21.14 25.58 8.50
CA LEU A 267 22.27 26.24 7.82
C LEU A 267 22.05 27.71 7.50
N GLY A 268 20.91 28.30 7.88
CA GLY A 268 20.69 29.75 7.87
C GLY A 268 20.86 30.42 6.49
N GLY A 269 20.49 29.73 5.41
CA GLY A 269 20.55 30.23 4.05
C GLY A 269 19.40 31.19 3.77
N GLY A 270 19.61 32.50 3.96
CA GLY A 270 18.62 33.52 3.60
C GLY A 270 18.32 33.52 2.11
N ARG A 271 17.15 33.06 1.74
CA ARG A 271 16.46 33.44 0.51
C ARG A 271 15.03 33.85 0.86
N GLU A 272 14.64 35.01 0.32
CA GLU A 272 13.35 35.65 0.58
C GLU A 272 12.19 34.72 0.26
N ALA A 273 11.41 34.39 1.30
CA ALA A 273 10.17 33.68 1.18
C ALA A 273 9.07 34.58 0.58
N THR A 274 8.61 34.30 -0.60
CA THR A 274 7.34 34.82 -1.07
C THR A 274 6.21 34.07 -0.37
N SER A 275 5.38 34.86 0.29
CA SER A 275 4.30 34.52 1.21
C SER A 275 3.40 33.39 0.76
N VAL A 276 3.25 32.38 1.63
CA VAL A 276 2.05 31.53 1.73
C VAL A 276 1.57 31.53 3.17
N THR A 277 0.31 31.80 3.34
CA THR A 277 -0.41 32.04 4.59
C THR A 277 -0.31 30.87 5.57
N SER A 278 0.18 31.17 6.77
CA SER A 278 0.24 30.28 7.92
C SER A 278 -1.14 30.00 8.50
N PHE A 279 -1.52 28.75 8.65
CA PHE A 279 -2.56 28.33 9.60
C PHE A 279 -1.90 27.93 10.94
N ALA A 280 -2.49 28.41 12.01
CA ALA A 280 -1.94 28.41 13.35
C ALA A 280 -1.79 27.00 13.95
N ARG A 281 -0.57 26.70 14.45
CA ARG A 281 -0.32 25.54 15.33
C ARG A 281 -0.71 25.89 16.76
N GLY A 282 -1.58 25.08 17.36
CA GLY A 282 -1.81 25.07 18.78
C GLY A 282 -0.59 24.47 19.51
N HIS A 283 -0.04 25.24 20.46
CA HIS A 283 1.03 24.81 21.34
C HIS A 283 0.58 23.70 22.31
N TRP A 284 1.32 22.57 22.33
CA TRP A 284 1.42 21.73 23.52
C TRP A 284 2.88 21.75 23.98
N LEU A 285 3.09 22.26 25.19
CA LEU A 285 4.35 22.17 25.90
C LEU A 285 4.51 20.71 26.38
N VAL A 286 5.59 20.05 25.96
CA VAL A 286 6.05 18.80 26.55
C VAL A 286 7.40 19.04 27.19
N ASP A 287 7.49 18.65 28.45
CA ASP A 287 8.59 18.77 29.38
C ASP A 287 9.81 17.95 28.93
N ASP A 288 10.97 18.59 29.07
CA ASP A 288 12.29 18.14 28.65
C ASP A 288 12.83 17.10 29.66
N ARG A 289 12.86 15.81 29.32
CA ARG A 289 13.81 14.83 29.87
C ARG A 289 13.72 13.46 29.19
N SER A 290 14.87 13.05 28.65
CA SER A 290 15.26 11.70 28.18
C SER A 290 15.26 11.45 26.67
N GLU A 291 16.21 12.04 25.99
CA GLU A 291 16.63 11.59 24.66
C GLU A 291 18.01 10.94 24.78
N GLU A 292 18.08 9.61 24.91
CA GLU A 292 19.34 8.87 24.66
C GLU A 292 19.19 7.41 24.18
N HIS A 293 18.00 6.90 23.81
CA HIS A 293 17.90 5.46 23.46
C HIS A 293 17.11 5.10 22.19
N THR A 294 16.80 6.02 21.28
CA THR A 294 15.97 5.69 20.10
C THR A 294 16.73 5.45 18.79
N SER A 295 18.02 5.79 18.70
CA SER A 295 18.76 5.66 17.43
C SER A 295 19.36 4.27 17.16
N GLU A 296 19.48 3.40 18.16
CA GLU A 296 20.08 2.05 17.98
C GLU A 296 19.06 0.96 17.57
N LEU A 297 17.77 1.16 17.84
CA LEU A 297 16.76 0.14 17.55
C LEU A 297 16.29 0.13 16.07
N GLN A 298 16.34 1.26 15.40
CA GLN A 298 15.94 1.34 13.97
C GLN A 298 17.01 0.78 13.02
N SER A 299 18.30 0.82 13.39
CA SER A 299 19.37 0.21 12.57
C SER A 299 19.38 -1.33 12.66
N GLN A 300 18.89 -1.91 13.76
CA GLN A 300 18.86 -3.37 13.94
C GLN A 300 17.72 -4.05 13.18
N SER A 301 16.60 -3.40 12.94
CA SER A 301 15.50 -3.98 12.19
C SER A 301 15.84 -4.14 10.70
N THR A 302 16.45 -3.14 10.08
CA THR A 302 16.83 -3.17 8.66
C THR A 302 17.93 -4.21 8.37
N ILE A 303 18.88 -4.40 9.31
CA ILE A 303 19.95 -5.40 9.19
C ILE A 303 19.40 -6.83 9.38
N SER A 304 18.37 -6.99 10.20
CA SER A 304 17.73 -8.29 10.45
C SER A 304 17.05 -8.86 9.21
N TYR A 305 16.42 -8.02 8.39
CA TYR A 305 15.74 -8.42 7.15
C TYR A 305 16.70 -8.92 6.07
N ALA A 306 17.81 -8.20 5.84
CA ALA A 306 18.80 -8.59 4.83
C ALA A 306 19.53 -9.89 5.16
N VAL A 307 19.77 -10.18 6.45
CA VAL A 307 20.48 -11.40 6.89
C VAL A 307 19.59 -12.64 6.83
N PHE A 308 18.27 -12.51 6.94
CA PHE A 308 17.35 -13.64 6.91
C PHE A 308 17.17 -14.23 5.51
N CYS A 309 17.14 -13.39 4.47
CA CYS A 309 17.04 -13.84 3.08
C CYS A 309 18.35 -14.47 2.55
N LEU A 310 19.53 -14.11 3.10
CA LEU A 310 20.83 -14.63 2.65
C LEU A 310 21.22 -16.00 3.24
N LYS A 311 20.52 -16.49 4.25
CA LYS A 311 20.84 -17.78 4.89
C LYS A 311 20.12 -19.01 4.31
N LYS A 312 19.38 -18.86 3.22
CA LYS A 312 18.67 -19.95 2.52
C LYS A 312 19.22 -20.24 1.10
N LYS A 313 20.52 -20.02 0.91
CA LYS A 313 21.22 -20.57 -0.26
C LYS A 313 22.11 -21.74 0.16
#